data_ef454ee7cd846c14d1330d32a3316732
#
_entry.id   ef454ee7cd846c14d1330d32a3316732
#
_cell.length_a   1.000
_cell.length_b   1.000
_cell.length_c   1.000
_cell.angle_alpha   90.00
_cell.angle_beta   90.00
_cell.angle_gamma   90.00
#
_symmetry.space_group_name_H-M   'P 1'
#
loop_
_entity.id
_entity.type
_entity.pdbx_description
1 polymer ?
#
loop_
_entity_poly.entity_id
_entity_poly.type
_entity_poly.pdbx_seq_one_letter_code
_entity_poly.pdbx_strand_id
1 'polypeptide(L)'
;MTADESALTRPLVYAHRGASADFAEHTRAAYLRALADGADGVECDVHLTRDQQVVLLHDSNLDRTSDGTGPVAERTVDQLRLLDFSSWKGVRIPEAYGPRSEQFLTLPDLLDMLRAAGRDIGLAIELKHPSPYQLKLEDRVLEVLRAEGWDAETSRLGNIRVTFMSFSPDSVRHLSLIHI
;
A
#
# COMPACT_ATOMS: atom_id res chain seq x y z
N MET A 1 -0.02 -42.07 15.44
CA MET A 1 -0.57 -40.76 15.83
C MET A 1 -0.79 -39.99 14.54
N THR A 2 -1.99 -40.02 14.03
CA THR A 2 -2.40 -39.36 12.76
C THR A 2 -2.56 -37.87 13.05
N ALA A 3 -1.78 -37.04 12.33
CA ALA A 3 -1.99 -35.63 12.31
C ALA A 3 -3.39 -35.30 11.81
N ASP A 4 -4.08 -34.44 12.52
CA ASP A 4 -5.42 -33.98 12.18
C ASP A 4 -5.33 -33.11 10.88
N GLU A 5 -5.63 -33.73 9.74
CA GLU A 5 -5.67 -33.11 8.41
C GLU A 5 -6.94 -32.27 8.16
N SER A 6 -7.73 -31.95 9.19
CA SER A 6 -9.06 -31.35 9.03
C SER A 6 -9.15 -29.85 9.30
N ALA A 7 -8.06 -29.13 9.48
CA ALA A 7 -8.10 -27.68 9.46
C ALA A 7 -8.21 -27.19 8.01
N LEU A 8 -9.42 -27.19 7.45
CA LEU A 8 -9.75 -26.45 6.24
C LEU A 8 -9.38 -24.98 6.50
N THR A 9 -8.18 -24.58 6.08
CA THR A 9 -7.76 -23.19 6.15
C THR A 9 -8.68 -22.38 5.25
N ARG A 10 -9.47 -21.48 5.85
CA ARG A 10 -10.30 -20.57 5.07
C ARG A 10 -9.43 -19.74 4.11
N PRO A 11 -9.94 -19.34 2.95
CA PRO A 11 -9.23 -18.40 2.08
C PRO A 11 -8.87 -17.12 2.84
N LEU A 12 -7.67 -16.57 2.57
CA LEU A 12 -7.27 -15.27 3.09
C LEU A 12 -7.99 -14.16 2.30
N VAL A 13 -8.49 -13.16 3.01
CA VAL A 13 -9.18 -12.02 2.43
C VAL A 13 -8.26 -10.80 2.47
N TYR A 14 -7.90 -10.29 1.30
CA TYR A 14 -7.13 -9.05 1.15
C TYR A 14 -8.03 -7.91 0.72
N ALA A 15 -7.99 -6.80 1.46
CA ALA A 15 -8.74 -5.59 1.14
C ALA A 15 -8.01 -4.82 0.03
N HIS A 16 -8.54 -4.88 -1.18
CA HIS A 16 -8.01 -4.22 -2.38
C HIS A 16 -8.09 -2.70 -2.25
N ARG A 17 -6.93 -2.04 -2.10
CA ARG A 17 -6.78 -0.60 -1.81
C ARG A 17 -7.45 -0.17 -0.50
N GLY A 18 -7.47 -1.07 0.51
CA GLY A 18 -8.25 -0.93 1.71
C GLY A 18 -9.74 -1.27 1.51
N ALA A 19 -10.61 -0.83 2.41
CA ALA A 19 -12.07 -0.96 2.26
C ALA A 19 -12.61 0.05 1.23
N SER A 20 -12.17 -0.10 -0.02
CA SER A 20 -12.41 0.85 -1.12
C SER A 20 -13.88 0.91 -1.58
N ALA A 21 -14.71 -0.05 -1.19
CA ALA A 21 -16.15 0.04 -1.37
C ALA A 21 -16.76 1.13 -0.48
N ASP A 22 -16.32 1.24 0.76
CA ASP A 22 -16.85 2.15 1.78
C ASP A 22 -16.19 3.53 1.76
N PHE A 23 -14.85 3.58 1.62
CA PHE A 23 -14.06 4.81 1.66
C PHE A 23 -13.27 5.01 0.36
N ALA A 24 -12.72 6.21 0.16
CA ALA A 24 -11.82 6.47 -0.95
C ALA A 24 -10.61 5.52 -0.90
N GLU A 25 -10.28 4.92 -2.04
CA GLU A 25 -9.17 3.97 -2.16
C GLU A 25 -7.84 4.59 -1.69
N HIS A 26 -6.94 3.77 -1.17
CA HIS A 26 -5.60 4.15 -0.69
C HIS A 26 -5.57 5.22 0.41
N THR A 27 -6.69 5.51 1.05
CA THR A 27 -6.76 6.46 2.16
C THR A 27 -6.58 5.78 3.51
N ARG A 28 -6.15 6.58 4.50
CA ARG A 28 -6.09 6.16 5.91
C ARG A 28 -7.39 5.53 6.37
N ALA A 29 -8.54 6.14 6.04
CA ALA A 29 -9.85 5.63 6.42
C ALA A 29 -10.14 4.26 5.81
N ALA A 30 -9.79 4.05 4.53
CA ALA A 30 -9.97 2.77 3.85
C ALA A 30 -9.16 1.64 4.51
N TYR A 31 -7.92 1.89 4.89
CA TYR A 31 -7.09 0.87 5.54
C TYR A 31 -7.50 0.63 6.99
N LEU A 32 -7.80 1.67 7.77
CA LEU A 32 -8.30 1.49 9.15
C LEU A 32 -9.60 0.71 9.16
N ARG A 33 -10.50 0.96 8.21
CA ARG A 33 -11.75 0.20 8.07
C ARG A 33 -11.46 -1.28 7.73
N ALA A 34 -10.60 -1.55 6.78
CA ALA A 34 -10.21 -2.91 6.42
C ALA A 34 -9.62 -3.68 7.61
N LEU A 35 -8.77 -3.03 8.42
CA LEU A 35 -8.22 -3.61 9.64
C LEU A 35 -9.30 -3.87 10.69
N ALA A 36 -10.24 -2.95 10.88
CA ALA A 36 -11.36 -3.08 11.81
C ALA A 36 -12.33 -4.21 11.41
N ASP A 37 -12.54 -4.41 10.11
CA ASP A 37 -13.38 -5.49 9.57
C ASP A 37 -12.67 -6.87 9.61
N GLY A 38 -11.41 -6.92 10.06
CA GLY A 38 -10.69 -8.17 10.25
C GLY A 38 -10.11 -8.77 8.95
N ALA A 39 -9.84 -7.95 7.93
CA ALA A 39 -9.16 -8.41 6.73
C ALA A 39 -7.83 -9.09 7.07
N ASP A 40 -7.51 -10.22 6.42
CA ASP A 40 -6.26 -10.96 6.64
C ASP A 40 -5.05 -10.25 6.06
N GLY A 41 -5.28 -9.37 5.12
CA GLY A 41 -4.28 -8.53 4.48
C GLY A 41 -4.92 -7.32 3.82
N VAL A 42 -4.05 -6.43 3.38
CA VAL A 42 -4.41 -5.29 2.53
C VAL A 42 -3.55 -5.31 1.28
N GLU A 43 -4.05 -4.69 0.26
CA GLU A 43 -3.32 -4.47 -0.98
C GLU A 43 -3.12 -2.98 -1.19
N CYS A 44 -2.00 -2.59 -1.80
CA CYS A 44 -1.72 -1.22 -2.20
C CYS A 44 -0.98 -1.14 -3.53
N ASP A 45 -1.33 -0.11 -4.31
CA ASP A 45 -0.61 0.31 -5.52
C ASP A 45 0.41 1.39 -5.16
N VAL A 46 1.63 1.34 -5.72
CA VAL A 46 2.66 2.31 -5.41
C VAL A 46 3.22 3.01 -6.65
N HIS A 47 3.52 4.31 -6.49
CA HIS A 47 4.23 5.16 -7.43
C HIS A 47 5.36 5.92 -6.74
N LEU A 48 6.29 6.49 -7.53
CA LEU A 48 7.27 7.45 -7.04
C LEU A 48 6.86 8.87 -7.34
N THR A 49 7.05 9.74 -6.36
CA THR A 49 6.97 11.19 -6.48
C THR A 49 8.23 11.78 -7.12
N ARG A 50 8.22 13.08 -7.42
CA ARG A 50 9.39 13.81 -7.92
C ARG A 50 10.59 13.75 -6.97
N ASP A 51 10.36 13.76 -5.68
CA ASP A 51 11.36 13.61 -4.61
C ASP A 51 11.59 12.14 -4.21
N GLN A 52 11.16 11.20 -5.07
CA GLN A 52 11.42 9.76 -4.97
C GLN A 52 10.88 9.12 -3.69
N GLN A 53 9.79 9.63 -3.16
CA GLN A 53 9.07 8.99 -2.07
C GLN A 53 8.07 7.99 -2.64
N VAL A 54 7.89 6.86 -1.96
CA VAL A 54 6.93 5.83 -2.35
C VAL A 54 5.55 6.19 -1.77
N VAL A 55 4.60 6.43 -2.66
CA VAL A 55 3.23 6.88 -2.29
C VAL A 55 2.18 5.91 -2.81
N LEU A 56 1.03 5.89 -2.14
CA LEU A 56 -0.08 4.99 -2.44
C LEU A 56 -1.07 5.65 -3.38
N LEU A 57 -1.07 5.22 -4.64
CA LEU A 57 -2.03 5.62 -5.67
C LEU A 57 -2.13 4.53 -6.75
N HIS A 58 -3.34 4.33 -7.30
CA HIS A 58 -3.51 3.42 -8.43
C HIS A 58 -3.10 4.06 -9.75
N ASP A 59 -3.62 5.26 -10.03
CA ASP A 59 -3.37 5.97 -11.28
C ASP A 59 -2.04 6.72 -11.23
N SER A 60 -1.38 6.86 -12.37
CA SER A 60 -0.18 7.71 -12.48
C SER A 60 -0.49 9.20 -12.39
N ASN A 61 -1.76 9.58 -12.44
CA ASN A 61 -2.28 10.95 -12.37
C ASN A 61 -3.20 11.13 -11.16
N LEU A 62 -3.28 12.37 -10.68
CA LEU A 62 -4.04 12.78 -9.48
C LEU A 62 -5.54 12.96 -9.75
N ASP A 63 -5.94 13.14 -11.01
CA ASP A 63 -7.22 13.70 -11.46
C ASP A 63 -8.46 12.93 -10.99
N ARG A 64 -8.39 11.61 -10.85
CA ARG A 64 -9.54 10.77 -10.47
C ARG A 64 -9.79 10.72 -8.97
N THR A 65 -8.74 10.72 -8.18
CA THR A 65 -8.80 10.38 -6.74
C THR A 65 -8.35 11.50 -5.83
N SER A 66 -8.19 12.72 -6.36
CA SER A 66 -7.89 13.91 -5.56
C SER A 66 -8.50 15.18 -6.19
N ASP A 67 -8.35 16.30 -5.50
CA ASP A 67 -8.65 17.63 -6.02
C ASP A 67 -7.46 18.24 -6.80
N GLY A 68 -6.35 17.50 -6.92
CA GLY A 68 -5.19 17.85 -7.74
C GLY A 68 -5.31 17.35 -9.16
N THR A 69 -4.38 17.76 -10.03
CA THR A 69 -4.30 17.36 -11.43
C THR A 69 -2.88 17.04 -11.86
N GLY A 70 -2.75 16.22 -12.92
CA GLY A 70 -1.49 15.87 -13.57
C GLY A 70 -0.72 14.75 -12.88
N PRO A 71 0.51 14.46 -13.36
CA PRO A 71 1.27 13.29 -12.93
C PRO A 71 1.75 13.35 -11.49
N VAL A 72 1.62 12.23 -10.76
CA VAL A 72 2.19 12.04 -9.42
C VAL A 72 3.70 12.27 -9.42
N ALA A 73 4.39 11.79 -10.45
CA ALA A 73 5.84 11.92 -10.61
C ALA A 73 6.35 13.37 -10.73
N GLU A 74 5.48 14.33 -10.97
CA GLU A 74 5.82 15.76 -11.03
C GLU A 74 5.61 16.50 -9.70
N ARG A 75 5.09 15.82 -8.67
CA ARG A 75 4.81 16.37 -7.35
C ARG A 75 5.77 15.83 -6.29
N THR A 76 6.06 16.64 -5.28
CA THR A 76 6.68 16.15 -4.04
C THR A 76 5.62 15.64 -3.07
N VAL A 77 6.03 14.83 -2.08
CA VAL A 77 5.13 14.39 -1.01
C VAL A 77 4.49 15.58 -0.29
N ASP A 78 5.26 16.63 0.00
CA ASP A 78 4.73 17.82 0.67
C ASP A 78 3.62 18.49 -0.15
N GLN A 79 3.76 18.53 -1.49
CA GLN A 79 2.72 19.05 -2.38
C GLN A 79 1.48 18.14 -2.39
N LEU A 80 1.67 16.82 -2.36
CA LEU A 80 0.56 15.86 -2.32
C LEU A 80 -0.19 15.91 -1.00
N ARG A 81 0.49 16.13 0.12
CA ARG A 81 -0.15 16.26 1.46
C ARG A 81 -1.07 17.48 1.59
N LEU A 82 -1.01 18.44 0.65
CA LEU A 82 -1.91 19.59 0.62
C LEU A 82 -3.22 19.31 -0.13
N LEU A 83 -3.34 18.16 -0.81
CA LEU A 83 -4.49 17.79 -1.61
C LEU A 83 -5.49 16.94 -0.81
N ASP A 84 -6.75 16.97 -1.23
CA ASP A 84 -7.82 16.13 -0.68
C ASP A 84 -7.97 14.85 -1.53
N PHE A 85 -7.58 13.71 -0.95
CA PHE A 85 -7.71 12.38 -1.58
C PHE A 85 -8.99 11.63 -1.19
N SER A 86 -9.89 12.25 -0.45
CA SER A 86 -11.02 11.55 0.15
C SER A 86 -12.40 12.04 -0.30
N SER A 87 -12.55 13.33 -0.59
CA SER A 87 -13.87 13.95 -0.84
C SER A 87 -14.53 13.49 -2.13
N TRP A 88 -13.78 13.04 -3.12
CA TRP A 88 -14.30 12.54 -4.40
C TRP A 88 -15.25 11.34 -4.22
N LYS A 89 -15.06 10.55 -3.15
CA LYS A 89 -15.92 9.41 -2.83
C LYS A 89 -17.30 9.83 -2.28
N GLY A 90 -17.44 11.07 -1.79
CA GLY A 90 -18.70 11.57 -1.24
C GLY A 90 -19.10 10.98 0.12
N VAL A 91 -18.18 10.29 0.80
CA VAL A 91 -18.43 9.60 2.08
C VAL A 91 -17.89 10.43 3.24
N ARG A 92 -18.64 10.47 4.36
CA ARG A 92 -18.18 11.08 5.60
C ARG A 92 -17.15 10.17 6.28
N ILE A 93 -15.98 10.71 6.58
CA ILE A 93 -14.95 10.01 7.34
C ILE A 93 -15.28 10.12 8.83
N PRO A 94 -15.36 8.99 9.58
CA PRO A 94 -15.47 9.02 11.03
C PRO A 94 -14.27 9.74 11.67
N GLU A 95 -14.50 10.45 12.78
CA GLU A 95 -13.45 11.19 13.50
C GLU A 95 -12.28 10.28 13.91
N ALA A 96 -12.58 9.04 14.27
CA ALA A 96 -11.58 8.03 14.64
C ALA A 96 -10.60 7.68 13.50
N TYR A 97 -10.94 7.98 12.24
CA TYR A 97 -10.09 7.71 11.08
C TYR A 97 -9.27 8.93 10.63
N GLY A 98 -9.29 10.00 11.43
CA GLY A 98 -8.55 11.23 11.20
C GLY A 98 -9.22 12.19 10.22
N PRO A 99 -8.72 13.44 10.16
CA PRO A 99 -9.24 14.47 9.27
C PRO A 99 -8.87 14.19 7.80
N ARG A 100 -9.49 14.94 6.89
CA ARG A 100 -9.22 14.84 5.44
C ARG A 100 -7.76 15.09 5.07
N SER A 101 -7.10 15.99 5.78
CA SER A 101 -5.68 16.31 5.57
C SER A 101 -4.71 15.17 5.90
N GLU A 102 -5.18 14.12 6.58
CA GLU A 102 -4.38 12.94 6.95
C GLU A 102 -4.72 11.69 6.11
N GLN A 103 -5.54 11.85 5.08
CA GLN A 103 -5.99 10.68 4.30
C GLN A 103 -4.97 10.20 3.26
N PHE A 104 -4.12 11.08 2.74
CA PHE A 104 -3.03 10.71 1.84
C PHE A 104 -1.94 9.92 2.59
N LEU A 105 -1.47 8.83 1.97
CA LEU A 105 -0.49 7.94 2.59
C LEU A 105 0.74 7.71 1.70
N THR A 106 1.89 7.64 2.35
CA THR A 106 3.11 7.04 1.83
C THR A 106 3.19 5.56 2.24
N LEU A 107 4.11 4.80 1.64
CA LEU A 107 4.33 3.40 2.06
C LEU A 107 4.76 3.30 3.55
N PRO A 108 5.67 4.14 4.08
CA PRO A 108 5.96 4.16 5.52
C PRO A 108 4.72 4.40 6.39
N ASP A 109 3.84 5.35 6.02
CA ASP A 109 2.60 5.62 6.77
C ASP A 109 1.71 4.36 6.86
N LEU A 110 1.58 3.59 5.75
CA LEU A 110 0.83 2.34 5.75
C LEU A 110 1.50 1.28 6.62
N LEU A 111 2.83 1.13 6.56
CA LEU A 111 3.56 0.15 7.37
C LEU A 111 3.34 0.41 8.87
N ASP A 112 3.35 1.66 9.30
CA ASP A 112 3.07 2.02 10.71
C ASP A 112 1.65 1.64 11.13
N MET A 113 0.65 1.86 10.26
CA MET A 113 -0.73 1.45 10.52
C MET A 113 -0.86 -0.07 10.66
N LEU A 114 -0.17 -0.84 9.81
CA LEU A 114 -0.22 -2.30 9.85
C LEU A 114 0.51 -2.87 11.08
N ARG A 115 1.62 -2.25 11.51
CA ARG A 115 2.29 -2.61 12.76
C ARG A 115 1.36 -2.41 13.97
N ALA A 116 0.66 -1.27 13.98
CA ALA A 116 -0.26 -0.92 15.05
C ALA A 116 -1.48 -1.87 15.14
N ALA A 117 -1.76 -2.65 14.11
CA ALA A 117 -2.84 -3.65 14.15
C ALA A 117 -2.61 -4.76 15.19
N GLY A 118 -1.35 -4.99 15.62
CA GLY A 118 -1.00 -5.90 16.71
C GLY A 118 -1.32 -7.38 16.44
N ARG A 119 -1.51 -7.76 15.18
CA ARG A 119 -1.76 -9.12 14.71
C ARG A 119 -1.04 -9.38 13.40
N ASP A 120 -0.87 -10.63 13.03
CA ASP A 120 -0.35 -11.00 11.71
C ASP A 120 -1.25 -10.41 10.61
N ILE A 121 -0.64 -9.75 9.63
CA ILE A 121 -1.32 -9.09 8.53
C ILE A 121 -0.53 -9.27 7.22
N GLY A 122 -1.20 -9.52 6.12
CA GLY A 122 -0.60 -9.53 4.79
C GLY A 122 -0.56 -8.11 4.19
N LEU A 123 0.51 -7.79 3.47
CA LEU A 123 0.62 -6.61 2.64
C LEU A 123 1.03 -7.03 1.23
N ALA A 124 0.13 -6.86 0.26
CA ALA A 124 0.43 -7.02 -1.15
C ALA A 124 0.73 -5.64 -1.75
N ILE A 125 1.92 -5.47 -2.31
CA ILE A 125 2.38 -4.22 -2.92
C ILE A 125 2.43 -4.40 -4.44
N GLU A 126 1.55 -3.70 -5.17
CA GLU A 126 1.61 -3.63 -6.63
C GLU A 126 2.50 -2.47 -7.08
N LEU A 127 3.59 -2.80 -7.79
CA LEU A 127 4.48 -1.81 -8.37
C LEU A 127 3.94 -1.41 -9.75
N LYS A 128 3.49 -0.15 -9.86
CA LYS A 128 2.77 0.36 -11.05
C LYS A 128 3.71 0.73 -12.18
N HIS A 129 3.46 0.15 -13.34
CA HIS A 129 4.16 0.42 -14.59
C HIS A 129 3.19 0.78 -15.72
N PRO A 130 3.64 1.59 -16.72
CA PRO A 130 4.98 2.17 -16.83
C PRO A 130 5.26 3.26 -15.80
N SER A 131 6.47 3.23 -15.20
CA SER A 131 6.97 4.28 -14.32
C SER A 131 7.94 5.18 -15.10
N PRO A 132 7.87 6.53 -14.98
CA PRO A 132 8.85 7.41 -15.60
C PRO A 132 10.26 7.23 -15.02
N TYR A 133 10.33 6.61 -13.84
CA TYR A 133 11.59 6.29 -13.14
C TYR A 133 12.10 4.87 -13.42
N GLN A 134 11.42 4.12 -14.31
CA GLN A 134 11.76 2.73 -14.64
C GLN A 134 11.83 1.86 -13.37
N LEU A 135 12.86 1.01 -13.24
CA LEU A 135 13.05 0.10 -12.10
C LEU A 135 13.50 0.77 -10.80
N LYS A 136 13.66 2.09 -10.76
CA LYS A 136 13.89 2.80 -9.49
C LYS A 136 12.73 2.69 -8.52
N LEU A 137 11.52 2.41 -9.01
CA LEU A 137 10.37 2.18 -8.13
C LEU A 137 10.62 0.97 -7.24
N GLU A 138 11.10 -0.12 -7.82
CA GLU A 138 11.46 -1.37 -7.12
C GLU A 138 12.56 -1.12 -6.09
N ASP A 139 13.63 -0.46 -6.51
CA ASP A 139 14.77 -0.15 -5.64
C ASP A 139 14.32 0.68 -4.42
N ARG A 140 13.50 1.71 -4.65
CA ARG A 140 13.00 2.58 -3.58
C ARG A 140 12.05 1.86 -2.62
N VAL A 141 11.16 0.99 -3.14
CA VAL A 141 10.29 0.16 -2.29
C VAL A 141 11.13 -0.76 -1.40
N LEU A 142 12.15 -1.42 -1.97
CA LEU A 142 13.04 -2.29 -1.21
C LEU A 142 13.88 -1.51 -0.19
N GLU A 143 14.36 -0.31 -0.53
CA GLU A 143 15.06 0.57 0.42
C GLU A 143 14.18 0.94 1.62
N VAL A 144 12.92 1.34 1.38
CA VAL A 144 11.96 1.63 2.44
C VAL A 144 11.77 0.40 3.32
N LEU A 145 11.46 -0.75 2.75
CA LEU A 145 11.21 -1.98 3.51
C LEU A 145 12.42 -2.42 4.34
N ARG A 146 13.65 -2.35 3.76
CA ARG A 146 14.89 -2.69 4.47
C ARG A 146 15.20 -1.73 5.61
N ALA A 147 14.98 -0.43 5.40
CA ALA A 147 15.16 0.58 6.45
C ALA A 147 14.22 0.33 7.63
N GLU A 148 13.04 -0.23 7.36
CA GLU A 148 12.03 -0.61 8.35
C GLU A 148 12.27 -2.00 8.97
N GLY A 149 13.33 -2.71 8.56
CA GLY A 149 13.71 -4.01 9.13
C GLY A 149 13.05 -5.22 8.44
N TRP A 150 12.67 -5.09 7.16
CA TRP A 150 12.17 -6.21 6.39
C TRP A 150 13.25 -7.27 6.15
N ASP A 151 12.89 -8.51 6.43
CA ASP A 151 13.69 -9.70 6.19
C ASP A 151 13.28 -10.35 4.86
N ALA A 152 14.20 -10.37 3.91
CA ALA A 152 13.97 -10.92 2.57
C ALA A 152 13.78 -12.45 2.57
N GLU A 153 14.47 -13.18 3.47
CA GLU A 153 14.39 -14.65 3.51
C GLU A 153 13.01 -15.13 3.95
N THR A 154 12.44 -14.44 4.92
CA THR A 154 11.11 -14.77 5.46
C THR A 154 9.98 -13.97 4.83
N SER A 155 10.30 -12.95 4.01
CA SER A 155 9.36 -11.96 3.48
C SER A 155 8.56 -11.24 4.58
N ARG A 156 9.16 -11.04 5.76
CA ARG A 156 8.48 -10.45 6.92
C ARG A 156 9.09 -9.13 7.35
N LEU A 157 8.19 -8.27 7.82
CA LEU A 157 8.49 -7.03 8.52
C LEU A 157 7.73 -7.06 9.85
N GLY A 158 8.32 -7.68 10.90
CA GLY A 158 7.61 -7.92 12.15
C GLY A 158 6.35 -8.78 11.94
N ASN A 159 5.18 -8.21 12.27
CA ASN A 159 3.88 -8.86 12.08
C ASN A 159 3.34 -8.75 10.64
N ILE A 160 4.04 -8.10 9.73
CA ILE A 160 3.60 -7.89 8.34
C ILE A 160 4.28 -8.92 7.43
N ARG A 161 3.49 -9.66 6.64
CA ARG A 161 3.98 -10.52 5.57
C ARG A 161 3.85 -9.78 4.24
N VAL A 162 4.98 -9.47 3.59
CA VAL A 162 5.03 -8.70 2.34
C VAL A 162 4.99 -9.62 1.13
N THR A 163 4.20 -9.26 0.14
CA THR A 163 4.14 -9.89 -1.18
C THR A 163 4.21 -8.80 -2.24
N PHE A 164 4.99 -9.00 -3.28
CA PHE A 164 5.09 -8.08 -4.41
C PHE A 164 4.28 -8.55 -5.59
N MET A 165 3.68 -7.60 -6.31
CA MET A 165 2.94 -7.82 -7.55
C MET A 165 3.32 -6.73 -8.56
N SER A 166 3.30 -7.08 -9.84
CA SER A 166 3.40 -6.12 -10.94
C SER A 166 2.89 -6.75 -12.23
N PHE A 167 2.27 -5.94 -13.08
CA PHE A 167 1.97 -6.31 -14.48
C PHE A 167 3.18 -6.16 -15.40
N SER A 168 4.31 -5.62 -14.93
CA SER A 168 5.57 -5.54 -15.66
C SER A 168 6.41 -6.81 -15.40
N PRO A 169 6.68 -7.63 -16.42
CA PRO A 169 7.57 -8.79 -16.26
C PRO A 169 8.99 -8.40 -15.83
N ASP A 170 9.47 -7.22 -16.24
CA ASP A 170 10.80 -6.74 -15.85
C ASP A 170 10.86 -6.34 -14.38
N SER A 171 9.80 -5.73 -13.84
CA SER A 171 9.65 -5.44 -12.42
C SER A 171 9.72 -6.73 -11.59
N VAL A 172 8.91 -7.75 -11.94
CA VAL A 172 8.90 -9.04 -11.23
C VAL A 172 10.26 -9.73 -11.30
N ARG A 173 10.90 -9.71 -12.48
CA ARG A 173 12.24 -10.30 -12.64
C ARG A 173 13.29 -9.56 -11.80
N HIS A 174 13.26 -8.24 -11.78
CA HIS A 174 14.19 -7.42 -10.99
C HIS A 174 14.07 -7.75 -9.50
N LEU A 175 12.85 -7.78 -8.97
CA LEU A 175 12.59 -8.16 -7.58
C LEU A 175 13.06 -9.59 -7.27
N SER A 176 12.82 -10.55 -8.17
CA SER A 176 13.25 -11.94 -7.97
C SER A 176 14.77 -12.09 -7.89
N LEU A 177 15.54 -11.31 -8.67
CA LEU A 177 17.01 -11.34 -8.66
C LEU A 177 17.62 -10.74 -7.40
N ILE A 178 16.91 -9.84 -6.72
CA ILE A 178 17.39 -9.20 -5.49
C ILE A 178 17.12 -10.09 -4.26
N HIS A 179 16.27 -11.11 -4.40
CA HIS A 179 15.91 -12.06 -3.34
C HIS A 179 16.73 -13.36 -3.34
N ILE A 180 17.68 -13.51 -4.27
CA ILE A 180 18.53 -14.73 -4.35
C ILE A 180 19.88 -14.50 -3.71
#